data_a8802df01ac1b13c6426503871e0afba
#
_entry.id   a8802df01ac1b13c6426503871e0afba
#
_cell.length_a   1.000
_cell.length_b   1.000
_cell.length_c   1.000
_cell.angle_alpha   90.00
_cell.angle_beta   90.00
_cell.angle_gamma   90.00
#
_symmetry.space_group_name_H-M   'P 1'
#
loop_
_entity.id
_entity.type
_entity.pdbx_description
1 polymer ?
#
loop_
_entity_poly.entity_id
_entity_poly.type
_entity_poly.pdbx_seq_one_letter_code
_entity_poly.pdbx_strand_id
1 'polypeptide(L)'
;MIHITEISPPKKISGLSSICVTFDFSQHIVDSLKTIPTFYYHKKDNVWEFPVCYLNRLLDNLTFLDEITLRLLDTPKSGEFHFGRQYNLEPLSEIEKVSFKMKPFEHQLEAINYGLAHEKWLLLDSMGLGKTNSIIWLAETLKRRGLIEHCFIICGVNSLKQNWKKEIAKFSTESAVVLGEHITRTGSIRYKSMDKRAQQLKGPIEEFFVITNLESLRDDRIIEAFKKSSNSFGMIAFDEAHKAATKTSQQGTNLLKLDAPFKIAATGTLITNNPLSAYVPLSWTGNDQSTLTTYKSQYCNFGGIKDSQVIGFKNLDVLREEIESCSLRRTLDQVRSDMPPKTVTVEVLEPDENQRKFYEAIKEGVKEEADKIELKASNLLALTTRLRQATACPSILTTQKVSSCKVDRCLELIQELTSQGEKVVVLSVFKETLHELAAKLDQFRFSINTGDVADVVVANNVEKFQSDPNEQVFIGTWGKVGTGWTLNAASYLICIDTPYTAAMFDQGTDRIWRVNNTRPAFITVLICNETIDERVQEIIETKKELGDYLVDGVEFNGQQNSKLNDELLSIIRNL
;
A
#
# COMPACT_ATOMS: atom_id res chain seq x y z
N MET A 1 2.33 -5.94 46.69
CA MET A 1 2.03 -4.70 45.89
C MET A 1 2.47 -4.90 44.47
N ILE A 2 1.65 -4.56 43.48
CA ILE A 2 2.01 -4.57 42.04
C ILE A 2 2.22 -3.14 41.59
N HIS A 3 3.30 -2.91 40.86
CA HIS A 3 3.57 -1.65 40.18
C HIS A 3 3.49 -1.86 38.68
N ILE A 4 2.61 -1.09 38.02
CA ILE A 4 2.43 -1.08 36.57
C ILE A 4 2.88 0.28 36.07
N THR A 5 3.87 0.32 35.20
CA THR A 5 4.46 1.55 34.69
C THR A 5 4.52 1.50 33.16
N GLU A 6 3.98 2.51 32.49
CA GLU A 6 4.16 2.67 31.07
C GLU A 6 5.53 3.28 30.78
N ILE A 7 6.24 2.73 29.79
CA ILE A 7 7.54 3.23 29.33
C ILE A 7 7.53 3.49 27.82
N SER A 8 8.18 4.58 27.41
CA SER A 8 8.42 4.91 26.00
C SER A 8 9.87 5.42 25.84
N PRO A 9 10.64 4.88 24.88
CA PRO A 9 10.32 3.76 23.99
C PRO A 9 10.30 2.40 24.71
N PRO A 10 9.60 1.39 24.17
CA PRO A 10 9.58 0.05 24.73
C PRO A 10 10.97 -0.60 24.67
N LYS A 11 11.29 -1.47 25.67
CA LYS A 11 12.60 -2.14 25.74
C LYS A 11 12.70 -3.34 24.80
N LYS A 12 11.68 -4.20 24.78
CA LYS A 12 11.70 -5.47 24.04
C LYS A 12 10.41 -5.81 23.31
N ILE A 13 9.39 -5.00 23.47
CA ILE A 13 8.08 -5.12 22.81
C ILE A 13 8.02 -4.09 21.67
N SER A 14 7.29 -4.36 20.60
CA SER A 14 7.03 -3.36 19.54
C SER A 14 5.96 -2.36 20.00
N GLY A 15 5.88 -1.22 19.28
CA GLY A 15 4.92 -0.17 19.57
C GLY A 15 5.55 1.13 20.04
N LEU A 16 4.71 2.10 20.37
CA LEU A 16 5.12 3.41 20.87
C LEU A 16 5.59 3.34 22.31
N SER A 17 4.85 2.61 23.12
CA SER A 17 5.15 2.36 24.54
C SER A 17 4.84 0.92 24.94
N SER A 18 5.31 0.53 26.10
CA SER A 18 4.99 -0.78 26.69
C SER A 18 4.68 -0.64 28.18
N ILE A 19 3.99 -1.65 28.72
CA ILE A 19 3.65 -1.75 30.14
C ILE A 19 4.67 -2.63 30.83
N CYS A 20 5.35 -2.09 31.83
CA CYS A 20 6.25 -2.82 32.72
C CYS A 20 5.54 -3.14 34.02
N VAL A 21 5.52 -4.41 34.38
CA VAL A 21 4.90 -4.93 35.63
C VAL A 21 5.98 -5.46 36.55
N THR A 22 6.03 -4.93 37.76
CA THR A 22 6.92 -5.38 38.83
C THR A 22 6.13 -5.73 40.10
N PHE A 23 6.49 -6.77 40.78
CA PHE A 23 5.81 -7.24 42.00
C PHE A 23 6.73 -8.16 42.82
N ASP A 24 6.40 -8.31 44.11
CA ASP A 24 7.00 -9.34 44.94
C ASP A 24 6.53 -10.73 44.48
N PHE A 25 7.44 -11.71 44.46
CA PHE A 25 7.15 -12.99 43.84
C PHE A 25 5.86 -13.62 44.39
N SER A 26 4.95 -13.92 43.47
CA SER A 26 3.71 -14.67 43.71
C SER A 26 3.41 -15.54 42.49
N GLN A 27 3.29 -16.85 42.71
CA GLN A 27 3.00 -17.79 41.63
C GLN A 27 1.65 -17.49 40.97
N HIS A 28 0.66 -17.08 41.76
CA HIS A 28 -0.67 -16.74 41.26
C HIS A 28 -0.62 -15.53 40.30
N ILE A 29 0.18 -14.50 40.64
CA ILE A 29 0.38 -13.35 39.74
C ILE A 29 1.09 -13.80 38.46
N VAL A 30 2.15 -14.59 38.56
CA VAL A 30 2.88 -15.12 37.41
C VAL A 30 1.96 -15.91 36.48
N ASP A 31 1.09 -16.75 37.03
CA ASP A 31 0.16 -17.55 36.23
C ASP A 31 -0.89 -16.65 35.52
N SER A 32 -1.40 -15.63 36.22
CA SER A 32 -2.30 -14.62 35.62
C SER A 32 -1.62 -13.83 34.53
N LEU A 33 -0.38 -13.39 34.69
CA LEU A 33 0.37 -12.66 33.65
C LEU A 33 0.65 -13.51 32.40
N LYS A 34 0.93 -14.81 32.57
CA LYS A 34 1.17 -15.75 31.47
C LYS A 34 -0.06 -16.05 30.62
N THR A 35 -1.26 -15.70 31.06
CA THR A 35 -2.47 -15.82 30.22
C THR A 35 -2.55 -14.75 29.13
N ILE A 36 -1.73 -13.69 29.23
CA ILE A 36 -1.62 -12.66 28.20
C ILE A 36 -0.70 -13.17 27.09
N PRO A 37 -1.13 -13.16 25.81
CA PRO A 37 -0.45 -13.90 24.75
C PRO A 37 0.96 -13.39 24.42
N THR A 38 1.24 -12.11 24.65
CA THR A 38 2.51 -11.49 24.28
C THR A 38 3.13 -10.81 25.47
N PHE A 39 4.30 -11.27 25.87
CA PHE A 39 5.09 -10.63 26.92
C PHE A 39 6.58 -10.91 26.74
N TYR A 40 7.42 -10.08 27.39
CA TYR A 40 8.84 -10.32 27.55
C TYR A 40 9.24 -10.21 29.02
N TYR A 41 9.94 -11.23 29.56
CA TYR A 41 10.41 -11.23 30.93
C TYR A 41 11.89 -10.85 31.01
N HIS A 42 12.18 -9.70 31.62
CA HIS A 42 13.53 -9.20 31.87
C HIS A 42 14.12 -9.83 33.12
N LYS A 43 14.85 -10.94 32.99
CA LYS A 43 15.41 -11.72 34.12
C LYS A 43 16.30 -10.89 35.05
N LYS A 44 17.05 -9.91 34.56
CA LYS A 44 17.97 -9.10 35.38
C LYS A 44 17.23 -8.16 36.32
N ASP A 45 16.13 -7.61 35.86
CA ASP A 45 15.39 -6.55 36.55
C ASP A 45 14.11 -7.09 37.22
N ASN A 46 13.78 -8.36 37.01
CA ASN A 46 12.54 -9.01 37.46
C ASN A 46 11.29 -8.25 36.97
N VAL A 47 11.27 -7.83 35.68
CA VAL A 47 10.21 -7.01 35.08
C VAL A 47 9.54 -7.80 33.98
N TRP A 48 8.21 -7.77 33.96
CA TRP A 48 7.38 -8.27 32.88
C TRP A 48 7.00 -7.08 31.99
N GLU A 49 7.24 -7.14 30.70
CA GLU A 49 6.93 -6.11 29.71
C GLU A 49 5.86 -6.63 28.75
N PHE A 50 4.79 -5.86 28.56
CA PHE A 50 3.64 -6.17 27.73
C PHE A 50 3.39 -5.02 26.74
N PRO A 51 2.81 -5.30 25.55
CA PRO A 51 2.22 -4.25 24.71
C PRO A 51 1.19 -3.44 25.49
N VAL A 52 1.18 -2.13 25.31
CA VAL A 52 0.27 -1.25 26.06
C VAL A 52 -1.21 -1.54 25.77
N CYS A 53 -1.55 -2.06 24.57
CA CYS A 53 -2.91 -2.47 24.23
C CYS A 53 -3.49 -3.54 25.18
N TYR A 54 -2.65 -4.28 25.87
CA TYR A 54 -3.11 -5.26 26.88
C TYR A 54 -3.33 -4.71 28.29
N LEU A 55 -3.23 -3.40 28.51
CA LEU A 55 -3.39 -2.83 29.85
C LEU A 55 -4.72 -3.21 30.50
N ASN A 56 -5.85 -3.05 29.78
CA ASN A 56 -7.17 -3.39 30.32
C ASN A 56 -7.26 -4.87 30.68
N ARG A 57 -6.83 -5.75 29.76
CA ARG A 57 -6.80 -7.20 30.01
C ARG A 57 -5.88 -7.58 31.15
N LEU A 58 -4.77 -6.87 31.32
CA LEU A 58 -3.85 -7.06 32.45
C LEU A 58 -4.51 -6.64 33.77
N LEU A 59 -5.22 -5.52 33.79
CA LEU A 59 -5.97 -5.06 34.95
C LEU A 59 -7.11 -6.03 35.31
N ASP A 60 -7.85 -6.52 34.33
CA ASP A 60 -8.91 -7.52 34.51
C ASP A 60 -8.39 -8.82 35.12
N ASN A 61 -7.21 -9.27 34.63
CA ASN A 61 -6.56 -10.48 35.16
C ASN A 61 -6.02 -10.31 36.58
N LEU A 62 -5.87 -9.11 37.07
CA LEU A 62 -5.33 -8.76 38.37
C LEU A 62 -6.39 -8.23 39.37
N THR A 63 -7.67 -8.36 39.06
CA THR A 63 -8.80 -7.88 39.89
C THR A 63 -8.85 -8.51 41.29
N PHE A 64 -8.13 -9.61 41.54
CA PHE A 64 -8.03 -10.24 42.84
C PHE A 64 -7.06 -9.52 43.81
N LEU A 65 -6.41 -8.45 43.36
CA LEU A 65 -5.47 -7.67 44.18
C LEU A 65 -6.12 -6.38 44.68
N ASP A 66 -5.97 -6.12 45.98
CA ASP A 66 -6.53 -4.93 46.64
C ASP A 66 -5.79 -3.63 46.30
N GLU A 67 -4.50 -3.73 45.91
CA GLU A 67 -3.67 -2.56 45.64
C GLU A 67 -2.84 -2.73 44.35
N ILE A 68 -3.11 -1.88 43.35
CA ILE A 68 -2.33 -1.75 42.11
C ILE A 68 -1.86 -0.29 41.99
N THR A 69 -0.55 -0.09 41.89
CA THR A 69 0.01 1.25 41.61
C THR A 69 0.20 1.44 40.10
N LEU A 70 -0.51 2.37 39.50
CA LEU A 70 -0.43 2.73 38.09
C LEU A 70 0.37 4.00 37.88
N ARG A 71 1.36 3.97 36.98
CA ARG A 71 2.10 5.12 36.47
C ARG A 71 2.07 5.10 34.96
N LEU A 72 1.14 5.81 34.37
CA LEU A 72 0.95 5.89 32.93
C LEU A 72 1.46 7.21 32.39
N LEU A 73 1.97 7.22 31.16
CA LEU A 73 2.40 8.41 30.46
C LEU A 73 1.15 9.11 29.91
N ASP A 74 0.89 10.35 30.36
CA ASP A 74 -0.16 11.25 29.87
C ASP A 74 -1.50 10.56 29.54
N THR A 75 -2.20 10.04 30.57
CA THR A 75 -3.53 9.47 30.37
C THR A 75 -4.61 10.54 30.29
N PRO A 76 -5.41 10.57 29.22
CA PRO A 76 -6.72 11.23 29.27
C PRO A 76 -7.59 10.52 30.33
N LYS A 77 -8.34 11.28 31.10
CA LYS A 77 -9.22 10.78 32.19
C LYS A 77 -10.41 9.91 31.75
N SER A 78 -10.51 9.56 30.47
CA SER A 78 -11.51 8.66 29.90
C SER A 78 -10.80 7.41 29.37
N GLY A 79 -11.02 6.27 29.94
CA GLY A 79 -10.38 4.97 29.76
C GLY A 79 -10.20 4.37 28.35
N GLU A 80 -10.04 5.20 27.33
CA GLU A 80 -9.65 4.82 25.97
C GLU A 80 -8.17 5.15 25.77
N PHE A 81 -7.37 4.09 25.59
CA PHE A 81 -5.97 4.23 25.26
C PHE A 81 -5.82 4.55 23.77
N HIS A 82 -5.30 5.74 23.46
CA HIS A 82 -4.85 6.10 22.14
C HIS A 82 -3.32 6.09 22.10
N PHE A 83 -2.75 5.32 21.17
CA PHE A 83 -1.33 5.38 20.84
C PHE A 83 -1.04 6.69 20.10
N GLY A 84 -0.01 7.41 20.54
CA GLY A 84 0.40 8.67 19.94
C GLY A 84 0.08 9.90 20.79
N ARG A 85 0.94 10.92 20.70
CA ARG A 85 0.65 12.22 21.30
C ARG A 85 -0.55 12.84 20.58
N GLN A 86 -1.61 13.11 21.31
CA GLN A 86 -2.70 13.93 20.78
C GLN A 86 -2.30 15.39 20.88
N TYR A 87 -2.17 16.04 19.75
CA TYR A 87 -2.26 17.50 19.70
C TYR A 87 -3.74 17.84 19.89
N ASN A 88 -4.10 18.45 21.00
CA ASN A 88 -5.47 18.93 21.22
C ASN A 88 -5.74 20.20 20.41
N LEU A 89 -5.54 20.14 19.08
CA LEU A 89 -6.00 21.20 18.20
C LEU A 89 -7.52 21.08 18.06
N GLU A 90 -8.18 22.20 18.22
CA GLU A 90 -9.63 22.25 18.02
C GLU A 90 -10.03 21.75 16.64
N PRO A 91 -11.12 20.99 16.52
CA PRO A 91 -11.66 20.59 15.22
C PRO A 91 -11.91 21.79 14.30
N LEU A 92 -12.18 21.52 13.02
CA LEU A 92 -12.55 22.58 12.07
C LEU A 92 -13.78 23.35 12.55
N SER A 93 -13.66 24.67 12.63
CA SER A 93 -14.81 25.56 12.81
C SER A 93 -15.71 25.58 11.56
N GLU A 94 -16.96 25.97 11.68
CA GLU A 94 -17.89 26.08 10.53
C GLU A 94 -17.36 27.02 9.44
N ILE A 95 -16.65 28.09 9.84
CA ILE A 95 -16.02 29.02 8.88
C ILE A 95 -14.90 28.34 8.12
N GLU A 96 -14.07 27.54 8.78
CA GLU A 96 -12.99 26.80 8.13
C GLU A 96 -13.51 25.75 7.14
N LYS A 97 -14.60 25.03 7.49
CA LYS A 97 -15.23 24.02 6.61
C LYS A 97 -15.69 24.58 5.27
N VAL A 98 -16.14 25.83 5.24
CA VAL A 98 -16.64 26.49 4.01
C VAL A 98 -15.56 27.31 3.29
N SER A 99 -14.38 27.46 3.87
CA SER A 99 -13.29 28.29 3.33
C SER A 99 -12.40 27.58 2.31
N PHE A 100 -12.59 26.29 2.11
CA PHE A 100 -11.83 25.53 1.12
C PHE A 100 -12.25 25.88 -0.32
N LYS A 101 -11.31 25.85 -1.24
CA LYS A 101 -11.55 26.16 -2.66
C LYS A 101 -12.63 25.28 -3.29
N MET A 102 -12.73 24.03 -2.85
CA MET A 102 -13.81 23.10 -3.16
C MET A 102 -14.34 22.49 -1.87
N LYS A 103 -15.65 22.20 -1.83
CA LYS A 103 -16.28 21.62 -0.65
C LYS A 103 -15.78 20.19 -0.41
N PRO A 104 -15.17 19.89 0.75
CA PRO A 104 -14.81 18.52 1.13
C PRO A 104 -16.06 17.65 1.35
N PHE A 105 -15.93 16.35 1.11
CA PHE A 105 -16.91 15.38 1.59
C PHE A 105 -16.81 15.19 3.11
N GLU A 106 -17.85 14.65 3.73
CA GLU A 106 -17.91 14.48 5.19
C GLU A 106 -16.72 13.64 5.71
N HIS A 107 -16.45 12.51 5.09
CA HIS A 107 -15.31 11.67 5.45
C HIS A 107 -13.95 12.40 5.32
N GLN A 108 -13.82 13.37 4.41
CA GLN A 108 -12.60 14.15 4.27
C GLN A 108 -12.48 15.19 5.38
N LEU A 109 -13.60 15.78 5.84
CA LEU A 109 -13.64 16.63 7.02
C LEU A 109 -13.25 15.86 8.29
N GLU A 110 -13.70 14.61 8.41
CA GLU A 110 -13.28 13.71 9.50
C GLU A 110 -11.78 13.45 9.47
N ALA A 111 -11.20 13.20 8.27
CA ALA A 111 -9.75 13.00 8.12
C ALA A 111 -8.95 14.25 8.51
N ILE A 112 -9.44 15.44 8.17
CA ILE A 112 -8.80 16.70 8.58
C ILE A 112 -8.88 16.84 10.11
N ASN A 113 -10.04 16.62 10.72
CA ASN A 113 -10.22 16.69 12.18
C ASN A 113 -9.34 15.65 12.90
N TYR A 114 -9.23 14.43 12.36
CA TYR A 114 -8.32 13.42 12.89
C TYR A 114 -6.87 13.90 12.84
N GLY A 115 -6.44 14.48 11.72
CA GLY A 115 -5.09 15.02 11.57
C GLY A 115 -4.81 16.27 12.41
N LEU A 116 -5.84 17.02 12.82
CA LEU A 116 -5.71 18.11 13.80
C LEU A 116 -5.55 17.57 15.23
N ALA A 117 -6.16 16.43 15.53
CA ALA A 117 -6.02 15.78 16.84
C ALA A 117 -4.74 14.93 16.97
N HIS A 118 -4.12 14.52 15.86
CA HIS A 118 -2.97 13.61 15.83
C HIS A 118 -1.83 14.18 14.98
N GLU A 119 -0.65 14.37 15.59
CA GLU A 119 0.54 14.87 14.87
C GLU A 119 1.07 13.88 13.81
N LYS A 120 1.09 12.61 14.14
CA LYS A 120 1.81 11.56 13.42
C LYS A 120 0.92 10.32 13.32
N TRP A 121 0.41 10.03 12.14
CA TRP A 121 -0.62 9.01 11.96
C TRP A 121 -0.64 8.42 10.54
N LEU A 122 -1.45 7.38 10.38
CA LEU A 122 -1.65 6.67 9.12
C LEU A 122 -3.03 6.99 8.54
N LEU A 123 -3.08 7.43 7.28
CA LEU A 123 -4.34 7.58 6.53
C LEU A 123 -4.52 6.37 5.63
N LEU A 124 -5.32 5.42 6.09
CA LEU A 124 -5.52 4.12 5.45
C LEU A 124 -6.81 4.00 4.64
N ASP A 125 -7.50 5.10 4.37
CA ASP A 125 -8.72 5.12 3.56
C ASP A 125 -8.57 4.31 2.28
N SER A 126 -9.62 3.59 1.90
CA SER A 126 -9.68 2.84 0.65
C SER A 126 -9.33 3.72 -0.56
N MET A 127 -8.91 3.09 -1.63
CA MET A 127 -8.63 3.81 -2.86
C MET A 127 -9.88 4.52 -3.37
N GLY A 128 -9.69 5.67 -4.02
CA GLY A 128 -10.82 6.46 -4.54
C GLY A 128 -11.48 7.41 -3.55
N LEU A 129 -11.22 7.33 -2.23
CA LEU A 129 -11.79 8.23 -1.23
C LEU A 129 -11.15 9.63 -1.16
N GLY A 130 -10.14 9.92 -2.00
CA GLY A 130 -9.55 11.25 -2.09
C GLY A 130 -8.59 11.58 -0.95
N LYS A 131 -7.76 10.63 -0.51
CA LYS A 131 -6.69 10.85 0.49
C LYS A 131 -5.83 12.07 0.19
N THR A 132 -5.45 12.25 -1.08
CA THR A 132 -4.71 13.42 -1.57
C THR A 132 -5.37 14.73 -1.16
N ASN A 133 -6.70 14.84 -1.35
CA ASN A 133 -7.45 16.06 -1.03
C ASN A 133 -7.49 16.31 0.48
N SER A 134 -7.72 15.26 1.28
CA SER A 134 -7.72 15.37 2.75
C SER A 134 -6.38 15.89 3.26
N ILE A 135 -5.26 15.42 2.69
CA ILE A 135 -3.90 15.86 3.04
C ILE A 135 -3.69 17.33 2.64
N ILE A 136 -4.11 17.72 1.43
CA ILE A 136 -4.00 19.11 0.94
C ILE A 136 -4.74 20.06 1.90
N TRP A 137 -5.98 19.77 2.22
CA TRP A 137 -6.80 20.62 3.07
C TRP A 137 -6.34 20.64 4.53
N LEU A 138 -5.83 19.52 5.05
CA LEU A 138 -5.19 19.52 6.37
C LEU A 138 -3.95 20.41 6.40
N ALA A 139 -3.08 20.32 5.40
CA ALA A 139 -1.90 21.17 5.29
C ALA A 139 -2.27 22.66 5.20
N GLU A 140 -3.28 23.01 4.39
CA GLU A 140 -3.80 24.39 4.33
C GLU A 140 -4.36 24.87 5.68
N THR A 141 -5.09 24.00 6.40
CA THR A 141 -5.63 24.33 7.71
C THR A 141 -4.52 24.61 8.71
N LEU A 142 -3.49 23.77 8.76
CA LEU A 142 -2.33 23.96 9.63
C LEU A 142 -1.58 25.26 9.28
N LYS A 143 -1.44 25.58 7.98
CA LYS A 143 -0.84 26.86 7.53
C LYS A 143 -1.67 28.05 7.98
N ARG A 144 -2.99 28.05 7.74
CA ARG A 144 -3.89 29.14 8.13
C ARG A 144 -3.90 29.38 9.64
N ARG A 145 -3.70 28.33 10.44
CA ARG A 145 -3.55 28.42 11.90
C ARG A 145 -2.12 28.84 12.33
N GLY A 146 -1.22 29.09 11.38
CA GLY A 146 0.16 29.52 11.67
C GLY A 146 1.07 28.43 12.28
N LEU A 147 0.69 27.16 12.13
CA LEU A 147 1.42 26.03 12.73
C LEU A 147 2.53 25.48 11.82
N ILE A 148 2.44 25.70 10.52
CA ILE A 148 3.43 25.25 9.54
C ILE A 148 3.67 26.31 8.46
N GLU A 149 4.90 26.40 7.96
CA GLU A 149 5.29 27.30 6.87
C GLU A 149 5.33 26.58 5.51
N HIS A 150 5.77 25.32 5.49
CA HIS A 150 5.82 24.49 4.29
C HIS A 150 5.36 23.06 4.57
N CYS A 151 4.77 22.44 3.55
CA CYS A 151 4.41 21.02 3.52
C CYS A 151 5.29 20.27 2.51
N PHE A 152 6.01 19.24 2.96
CA PHE A 152 6.85 18.39 2.11
C PHE A 152 6.12 17.12 1.72
N ILE A 153 5.91 16.90 0.43
CA ILE A 153 5.17 15.76 -0.11
C ILE A 153 6.14 14.77 -0.74
N ILE A 154 6.10 13.53 -0.28
CA ILE A 154 6.86 12.40 -0.82
C ILE A 154 5.89 11.49 -1.55
N CYS A 155 5.99 11.42 -2.88
CA CYS A 155 5.18 10.48 -3.68
C CYS A 155 5.85 9.11 -3.73
N GLY A 156 5.09 8.04 -3.53
CA GLY A 156 5.60 6.67 -3.60
C GLY A 156 6.13 6.27 -4.98
N VAL A 157 5.65 6.92 -6.05
CA VAL A 157 6.12 6.72 -7.43
C VAL A 157 6.32 8.04 -8.17
N ASN A 158 7.25 8.02 -9.13
CA ASN A 158 7.68 9.21 -9.84
C ASN A 158 6.56 9.92 -10.64
N SER A 159 5.65 9.17 -11.22
CA SER A 159 4.53 9.71 -12.03
C SER A 159 3.53 10.54 -11.21
N LEU A 160 3.41 10.28 -9.92
CA LEU A 160 2.46 10.99 -9.05
C LEU A 160 2.83 12.45 -8.78
N LYS A 161 4.08 12.87 -8.96
CA LYS A 161 4.49 14.26 -8.69
C LYS A 161 3.68 15.29 -9.47
N GLN A 162 3.45 15.04 -10.76
CA GLN A 162 2.66 15.93 -11.61
C GLN A 162 1.16 15.86 -11.27
N ASN A 163 0.69 14.68 -10.87
CA ASN A 163 -0.68 14.54 -10.40
C ASN A 163 -0.91 15.36 -9.12
N TRP A 164 -0.02 15.25 -8.13
CA TRP A 164 -0.07 16.06 -6.92
C TRP A 164 -0.09 17.56 -7.22
N LYS A 165 0.77 18.03 -8.13
CA LYS A 165 0.79 19.44 -8.54
C LYS A 165 -0.53 19.89 -9.16
N LYS A 166 -1.16 19.05 -10.00
CA LYS A 166 -2.48 19.31 -10.59
C LYS A 166 -3.60 19.30 -9.53
N GLU A 167 -3.59 18.32 -8.64
CA GLU A 167 -4.58 18.23 -7.54
C GLU A 167 -4.46 19.45 -6.60
N ILE A 168 -3.25 19.87 -6.23
CA ILE A 168 -3.05 21.08 -5.43
C ILE A 168 -3.63 22.30 -6.17
N ALA A 169 -3.30 22.50 -7.43
CA ALA A 169 -3.84 23.62 -8.22
C ALA A 169 -5.39 23.59 -8.32
N LYS A 170 -5.98 22.40 -8.31
CA LYS A 170 -7.43 22.23 -8.37
C LYS A 170 -8.12 22.50 -7.04
N PHE A 171 -7.60 21.96 -5.95
CA PHE A 171 -8.26 21.91 -4.63
C PHE A 171 -7.76 22.96 -3.64
N SER A 172 -6.60 23.58 -3.91
CA SER A 172 -5.98 24.56 -3.03
C SER A 172 -5.76 25.90 -3.73
N THR A 173 -5.62 26.96 -2.94
CA THR A 173 -5.16 28.28 -3.40
C THR A 173 -3.64 28.43 -3.28
N GLU A 174 -3.00 27.46 -2.63
CA GLU A 174 -1.57 27.47 -2.35
C GLU A 174 -0.74 27.00 -3.56
N SER A 175 0.48 27.49 -3.65
CA SER A 175 1.41 27.15 -4.71
C SER A 175 2.19 25.87 -4.43
N ALA A 176 2.63 25.20 -5.49
CA ALA A 176 3.38 23.94 -5.40
C ALA A 176 4.55 23.89 -6.37
N VAL A 177 5.69 23.42 -5.89
CA VAL A 177 6.89 23.16 -6.69
C VAL A 177 7.27 21.67 -6.63
N VAL A 178 7.64 21.11 -7.79
CA VAL A 178 8.28 19.79 -7.84
C VAL A 178 9.79 19.96 -7.88
N LEU A 179 10.51 19.34 -6.95
CA LEU A 179 11.98 19.50 -6.84
C LEU A 179 12.69 19.14 -8.15
N GLY A 180 13.44 20.10 -8.65
CA GLY A 180 14.22 19.97 -9.89
C GLY A 180 13.42 20.04 -11.17
N GLU A 181 12.12 20.29 -11.13
CA GLU A 181 11.29 20.47 -12.31
C GLU A 181 11.76 21.66 -13.16
N HIS A 182 11.79 21.50 -14.45
CA HIS A 182 11.91 22.60 -15.39
C HIS A 182 11.20 22.26 -16.71
N ILE A 183 10.62 23.27 -17.31
CA ILE A 183 9.97 23.15 -18.62
C ILE A 183 10.98 23.50 -19.69
N THR A 184 11.16 22.60 -20.65
CA THR A 184 12.05 22.85 -21.81
C THR A 184 11.43 23.88 -22.76
N ARG A 185 12.21 24.39 -23.70
CA ARG A 185 11.70 25.30 -24.75
C ARG A 185 10.58 24.68 -25.62
N THR A 186 10.55 23.34 -25.68
CA THR A 186 9.52 22.56 -26.39
C THR A 186 8.31 22.23 -25.54
N GLY A 187 8.18 22.77 -24.31
CA GLY A 187 7.08 22.50 -23.39
C GLY A 187 7.18 21.18 -22.63
N SER A 188 8.25 20.40 -22.83
CA SER A 188 8.43 19.11 -22.12
C SER A 188 8.92 19.31 -20.70
N ILE A 189 8.36 18.57 -19.75
CA ILE A 189 8.81 18.56 -18.35
C ILE A 189 10.06 17.68 -18.23
N ARG A 190 11.12 18.23 -17.68
CA ARG A 190 12.35 17.51 -17.32
C ARG A 190 12.74 17.79 -15.87
N TYR A 191 13.62 16.96 -15.32
CA TYR A 191 14.09 17.08 -13.95
C TYR A 191 15.61 17.28 -13.92
N LYS A 192 16.04 18.28 -13.15
CA LYS A 192 17.45 18.57 -12.90
C LYS A 192 18.14 17.43 -12.13
N SER A 193 19.47 17.42 -12.14
CA SER A 193 20.31 16.47 -11.38
C SER A 193 20.02 16.52 -9.87
N MET A 194 20.40 15.49 -9.13
CA MET A 194 20.21 15.42 -7.68
C MET A 194 20.93 16.56 -6.95
N ASP A 195 22.13 16.98 -7.42
CA ASP A 195 22.82 18.16 -6.85
C ASP A 195 21.98 19.42 -6.93
N LYS A 196 21.39 19.69 -8.09
CA LYS A 196 20.55 20.88 -8.28
C LYS A 196 19.25 20.80 -7.49
N ARG A 197 18.67 19.60 -7.32
CA ARG A 197 17.51 19.40 -6.45
C ARG A 197 17.87 19.65 -4.98
N ALA A 198 19.02 19.13 -4.53
CA ALA A 198 19.53 19.37 -3.19
C ALA A 198 19.83 20.86 -2.94
N GLN A 199 20.42 21.57 -3.92
CA GLN A 199 20.62 23.02 -3.83
C GLN A 199 19.30 23.79 -3.73
N GLN A 200 18.29 23.43 -4.55
CA GLN A 200 16.97 24.04 -4.48
C GLN A 200 16.33 23.83 -3.11
N LEU A 201 16.44 22.61 -2.53
CA LEU A 201 15.86 22.27 -1.23
C LEU A 201 16.56 23.02 -0.07
N LYS A 202 17.86 23.33 -0.19
CA LYS A 202 18.61 24.12 0.80
C LYS A 202 18.29 25.60 0.74
N GLY A 203 18.04 26.13 -0.46
CA GLY A 203 17.73 27.54 -0.68
C GLY A 203 16.30 27.91 -0.28
N PRO A 204 15.97 29.22 -0.31
CA PRO A 204 14.60 29.63 -0.02
C PRO A 204 13.63 29.14 -1.09
N ILE A 205 12.49 28.64 -0.64
CA ILE A 205 11.37 28.17 -1.46
C ILE A 205 10.15 29.01 -1.10
N GLU A 206 9.52 29.61 -2.10
CA GLU A 206 8.34 30.46 -1.89
C GLU A 206 7.05 29.65 -1.88
N GLU A 207 7.06 28.49 -2.57
CA GLU A 207 5.88 27.64 -2.68
C GLU A 207 5.61 26.89 -1.38
N PHE A 208 4.34 26.82 -1.01
CA PHE A 208 3.92 26.15 0.22
C PHE A 208 4.10 24.63 0.15
N PHE A 209 3.72 24.01 -0.98
CA PHE A 209 3.89 22.58 -1.18
C PHE A 209 5.19 22.27 -1.95
N VAL A 210 6.06 21.47 -1.36
CA VAL A 210 7.31 21.01 -1.98
C VAL A 210 7.22 19.52 -2.24
N ILE A 211 7.22 19.13 -3.52
CA ILE A 211 6.94 17.76 -3.95
C ILE A 211 8.21 17.05 -4.40
N THR A 212 8.43 15.85 -3.89
CA THR A 212 9.48 14.92 -4.34
C THR A 212 8.92 13.50 -4.48
N ASN A 213 9.77 12.55 -4.81
CA ASN A 213 9.40 11.14 -4.89
C ASN A 213 10.34 10.26 -4.05
N LEU A 214 9.85 9.07 -3.67
CA LEU A 214 10.57 8.14 -2.80
C LEU A 214 11.94 7.74 -3.38
N GLU A 215 12.06 7.56 -4.70
CA GLU A 215 13.32 7.22 -5.36
C GLU A 215 14.39 8.30 -5.18
N SER A 216 14.01 9.57 -5.07
CA SER A 216 14.95 10.67 -4.80
C SER A 216 15.59 10.54 -3.42
N LEU A 217 14.94 9.87 -2.47
CA LEU A 217 15.51 9.64 -1.13
C LEU A 217 16.64 8.61 -1.11
N ARG A 218 16.90 7.89 -2.22
CA ARG A 218 18.09 7.02 -2.33
C ARG A 218 19.39 7.84 -2.26
N ASP A 219 19.32 9.11 -2.58
CA ASP A 219 20.48 10.01 -2.60
C ASP A 219 20.57 10.76 -1.26
N ASP A 220 21.64 10.49 -0.51
CA ASP A 220 21.88 11.11 0.80
C ASP A 220 21.96 12.64 0.74
N ARG A 221 22.31 13.22 -0.43
CA ARG A 221 22.35 14.68 -0.63
C ARG A 221 20.98 15.32 -0.43
N ILE A 222 19.89 14.63 -0.79
CA ILE A 222 18.53 15.12 -0.56
C ILE A 222 18.20 15.13 0.94
N ILE A 223 18.60 14.08 1.67
CA ILE A 223 18.38 13.99 3.12
C ILE A 223 19.16 15.07 3.87
N GLU A 224 20.45 15.26 3.50
CA GLU A 224 21.26 16.34 4.07
C GLU A 224 20.73 17.73 3.71
N ALA A 225 20.22 17.89 2.48
CA ALA A 225 19.62 19.14 2.05
C ALA A 225 18.36 19.46 2.84
N PHE A 226 17.49 18.47 3.08
CA PHE A 226 16.30 18.64 3.92
C PHE A 226 16.67 19.08 5.34
N LYS A 227 17.62 18.38 5.99
CA LYS A 227 18.06 18.69 7.35
C LYS A 227 18.73 20.05 7.49
N LYS A 228 19.38 20.54 6.43
CA LYS A 228 20.10 21.83 6.38
C LYS A 228 19.31 22.90 5.62
N SER A 229 18.03 22.65 5.34
CA SER A 229 17.20 23.60 4.62
C SER A 229 16.98 24.86 5.44
N SER A 230 16.91 26.00 4.77
CA SER A 230 16.44 27.25 5.38
C SER A 230 14.92 27.30 5.53
N ASN A 231 14.21 26.36 4.88
CA ASN A 231 12.75 26.30 4.94
C ASN A 231 12.30 25.46 6.14
N SER A 232 11.25 25.91 6.82
CA SER A 232 10.63 25.21 7.94
C SER A 232 9.57 24.24 7.41
N PHE A 233 9.89 22.96 7.31
CA PHE A 233 8.93 21.92 6.93
C PHE A 233 8.17 21.44 8.15
N GLY A 234 7.03 22.06 8.44
CA GLY A 234 6.19 21.69 9.59
C GLY A 234 5.39 20.41 9.38
N MET A 235 5.14 20.01 8.13
CA MET A 235 4.42 18.79 7.78
C MET A 235 5.15 18.01 6.69
N ILE A 236 5.19 16.68 6.84
CA ILE A 236 5.60 15.74 5.78
C ILE A 236 4.44 14.79 5.51
N ALA A 237 4.03 14.71 4.25
CA ALA A 237 3.05 13.71 3.79
C ALA A 237 3.74 12.71 2.86
N PHE A 238 3.59 11.43 3.16
CA PHE A 238 4.10 10.34 2.34
C PHE A 238 2.95 9.54 1.73
N ASP A 239 2.73 9.75 0.45
CA ASP A 239 1.67 9.06 -0.32
C ASP A 239 2.18 7.75 -0.90
N GLU A 240 1.31 6.75 -0.96
CA GLU A 240 1.62 5.35 -1.29
C GLU A 240 2.71 4.77 -0.37
N ALA A 241 2.50 4.94 0.93
CA ALA A 241 3.49 4.61 1.97
C ALA A 241 3.94 3.14 1.95
N HIS A 242 3.12 2.22 1.44
CA HIS A 242 3.48 0.82 1.25
C HIS A 242 4.69 0.60 0.31
N LYS A 243 5.06 1.58 -0.53
CA LYS A 243 6.26 1.51 -1.39
C LYS A 243 7.58 1.54 -0.59
N ALA A 244 7.57 2.01 0.65
CA ALA A 244 8.73 2.01 1.54
C ALA A 244 8.73 0.83 2.53
N ALA A 245 7.99 -0.24 2.27
CA ALA A 245 7.82 -1.40 3.17
C ALA A 245 9.14 -2.04 3.66
N THR A 246 10.27 -1.84 2.97
CA THR A 246 11.54 -2.49 3.28
C THR A 246 12.54 -1.51 3.89
N LYS A 247 12.80 -1.63 5.20
CA LYS A 247 13.81 -0.83 5.93
C LYS A 247 15.23 -1.00 5.37
N THR A 248 15.56 -2.18 4.85
CA THR A 248 16.90 -2.48 4.31
C THR A 248 17.18 -1.81 2.97
N SER A 249 16.18 -1.24 2.31
CA SER A 249 16.39 -0.42 1.12
C SER A 249 16.96 0.95 1.52
N GLN A 250 17.82 1.53 0.67
CA GLN A 250 18.38 2.87 0.91
C GLN A 250 17.28 3.92 1.11
N GLN A 251 16.23 3.86 0.32
CA GLN A 251 15.10 4.79 0.42
C GLN A 251 14.32 4.64 1.72
N GLY A 252 14.08 3.39 2.19
CA GLY A 252 13.41 3.15 3.47
C GLY A 252 14.26 3.62 4.66
N THR A 253 15.58 3.33 4.64
CA THR A 253 16.52 3.83 5.64
C THR A 253 16.55 5.37 5.68
N ASN A 254 16.53 6.01 4.51
CA ASN A 254 16.62 7.47 4.42
C ASN A 254 15.28 8.15 4.77
N LEU A 255 14.15 7.54 4.46
CA LEU A 255 12.84 8.03 4.89
C LEU A 255 12.78 8.16 6.42
N LEU A 256 13.27 7.17 7.16
CA LEU A 256 13.31 7.19 8.63
C LEU A 256 14.17 8.33 9.23
N LYS A 257 15.03 8.98 8.44
CA LYS A 257 15.83 10.13 8.86
C LYS A 257 15.11 11.48 8.70
N LEU A 258 13.95 11.49 8.02
CA LEU A 258 13.14 12.70 7.82
C LEU A 258 12.14 12.84 8.97
N ASP A 259 12.13 14.01 9.59
CA ASP A 259 11.22 14.31 10.69
C ASP A 259 10.59 15.69 10.54
N ALA A 260 9.36 15.81 11.04
CA ALA A 260 8.60 17.05 11.12
C ALA A 260 7.60 16.94 12.27
N PRO A 261 7.06 18.05 12.79
CA PRO A 261 5.97 18.03 13.76
C PRO A 261 4.78 17.18 13.32
N PHE A 262 4.30 17.39 12.09
CA PHE A 262 3.19 16.62 11.52
C PHE A 262 3.70 15.64 10.46
N LYS A 263 3.37 14.35 10.60
CA LYS A 263 3.71 13.30 9.63
C LYS A 263 2.50 12.44 9.30
N ILE A 264 2.22 12.29 8.03
CA ILE A 264 1.12 11.45 7.55
C ILE A 264 1.66 10.44 6.55
N ALA A 265 1.47 9.15 6.85
CA ALA A 265 1.69 8.09 5.89
C ALA A 265 0.36 7.65 5.29
N ALA A 266 0.15 7.90 4.00
CA ALA A 266 -1.10 7.59 3.32
C ALA A 266 -0.95 6.39 2.40
N THR A 267 -1.86 5.43 2.51
CA THR A 267 -1.96 4.30 1.59
C THR A 267 -3.33 3.63 1.70
N GLY A 268 -3.86 3.10 0.60
CA GLY A 268 -5.05 2.25 0.64
C GLY A 268 -4.76 0.80 1.04
N THR A 269 -3.48 0.40 1.03
CA THR A 269 -3.03 -0.98 1.29
C THR A 269 -1.73 -0.94 2.09
N LEU A 270 -1.84 -0.99 3.41
CA LEU A 270 -0.67 -1.00 4.31
C LEU A 270 0.08 -2.33 4.22
N ILE A 271 -0.66 -3.42 4.21
CA ILE A 271 -0.14 -4.79 4.16
C ILE A 271 -0.16 -5.28 2.70
N THR A 272 1.00 -5.33 2.07
CA THR A 272 1.11 -5.72 0.66
C THR A 272 1.47 -7.19 0.45
N ASN A 273 2.36 -7.73 1.25
CA ASN A 273 2.82 -9.11 1.16
C ASN A 273 2.80 -9.85 2.50
N ASN A 274 3.08 -9.15 3.57
CA ASN A 274 3.16 -9.71 4.92
C ASN A 274 3.15 -8.59 5.96
N PRO A 275 2.96 -8.89 7.26
CA PRO A 275 2.90 -7.92 8.35
C PRO A 275 4.12 -7.00 8.47
N LEU A 276 5.30 -7.41 7.97
CA LEU A 276 6.51 -6.59 8.02
C LEU A 276 6.43 -5.33 7.15
N SER A 277 5.48 -5.27 6.19
CA SER A 277 5.28 -4.07 5.37
C SER A 277 4.76 -2.87 6.17
N ALA A 278 4.12 -3.08 7.32
CA ALA A 278 3.68 -2.00 8.21
C ALA A 278 4.84 -1.37 9.01
N TYR A 279 5.98 -2.06 9.18
CA TYR A 279 7.06 -1.59 10.04
C TYR A 279 7.58 -0.18 9.68
N VAL A 280 7.88 0.07 8.40
CA VAL A 280 8.45 1.38 8.01
C VAL A 280 7.44 2.52 8.16
N PRO A 281 6.18 2.42 7.72
CA PRO A 281 5.15 3.43 7.98
C PRO A 281 4.94 3.71 9.48
N LEU A 282 4.79 2.67 10.31
CA LEU A 282 4.63 2.81 11.77
C LEU A 282 5.86 3.44 12.43
N SER A 283 7.05 2.97 12.08
CA SER A 283 8.31 3.48 12.64
C SER A 283 8.59 4.92 12.18
N TRP A 284 8.28 5.27 10.93
CA TRP A 284 8.47 6.62 10.42
C TRP A 284 7.52 7.63 11.06
N THR A 285 6.27 7.27 11.26
CA THR A 285 5.30 8.12 11.98
C THR A 285 5.60 8.16 13.48
N GLY A 286 6.49 7.30 13.98
CA GLY A 286 6.87 7.23 15.40
C GLY A 286 5.91 6.44 16.26
N ASN A 287 4.94 5.75 15.66
CA ASN A 287 3.98 4.89 16.35
C ASN A 287 4.59 3.53 16.74
N ASP A 288 5.65 3.08 16.08
CA ASP A 288 6.53 2.01 16.54
C ASP A 288 7.97 2.51 16.69
N GLN A 289 8.50 2.49 17.92
CA GLN A 289 9.86 2.90 18.25
C GLN A 289 10.81 1.71 18.43
N SER A 290 10.33 0.50 18.17
CA SER A 290 11.12 -0.71 18.29
C SER A 290 12.16 -0.84 17.16
N THR A 291 13.16 -1.70 17.37
CA THR A 291 14.06 -2.07 16.27
C THR A 291 13.37 -3.07 15.33
N LEU A 292 13.80 -3.11 14.06
CA LEU A 292 13.29 -4.13 13.12
C LEU A 292 13.46 -5.57 13.66
N THR A 293 14.52 -5.82 14.42
CA THR A 293 14.77 -7.13 15.04
C THR A 293 13.71 -7.44 16.11
N THR A 294 13.39 -6.45 16.95
CA THR A 294 12.33 -6.57 17.96
C THR A 294 10.97 -6.79 17.30
N TYR A 295 10.63 -5.96 16.32
CA TYR A 295 9.39 -6.10 15.54
C TYR A 295 9.25 -7.49 14.91
N LYS A 296 10.32 -7.98 14.26
CA LYS A 296 10.34 -9.34 13.69
C LYS A 296 10.17 -10.42 14.76
N SER A 297 10.83 -10.30 15.91
CA SER A 297 10.72 -11.30 16.99
C SER A 297 9.30 -11.37 17.57
N GLN A 298 8.57 -10.26 17.53
CA GLN A 298 7.20 -10.18 18.02
C GLN A 298 6.18 -10.74 17.03
N TYR A 299 6.32 -10.43 15.73
CA TYR A 299 5.31 -10.75 14.73
C TYR A 299 5.66 -11.89 13.79
N CYS A 300 6.89 -12.43 13.86
CA CYS A 300 7.32 -13.52 12.99
C CYS A 300 7.64 -14.79 13.77
N ASN A 301 7.28 -15.92 13.19
CA ASN A 301 7.81 -17.22 13.54
C ASN A 301 9.06 -17.49 12.71
N PHE A 302 10.09 -18.03 13.34
CA PHE A 302 11.36 -18.35 12.70
C PHE A 302 11.58 -19.85 12.63
N GLY A 303 12.30 -20.31 11.61
CA GLY A 303 12.69 -21.69 11.41
C GLY A 303 13.78 -21.82 10.34
N GLY A 304 14.02 -23.05 9.87
CA GLY A 304 15.10 -23.36 8.94
C GLY A 304 16.45 -23.44 9.64
N ILE A 305 17.55 -23.44 8.87
CA ILE A 305 18.91 -23.54 9.40
C ILE A 305 19.19 -22.31 10.27
N LYS A 306 19.46 -22.53 11.58
CA LYS A 306 19.75 -21.49 12.59
C LYS A 306 18.61 -20.50 12.83
N ASP A 307 17.36 -20.90 12.66
CA ASP A 307 16.17 -20.04 12.86
C ASP A 307 16.29 -18.67 12.16
N SER A 308 16.90 -18.64 10.98
CA SER A 308 17.17 -17.40 10.26
C SER A 308 16.06 -17.00 9.27
N GLN A 309 15.11 -17.90 9.08
CA GLN A 309 14.06 -17.72 8.09
C GLN A 309 12.72 -17.48 8.76
N VAL A 310 11.94 -16.52 8.25
CA VAL A 310 10.53 -16.32 8.67
C VAL A 310 9.70 -17.44 8.05
N ILE A 311 9.06 -18.26 8.85
CA ILE A 311 8.21 -19.39 8.44
C ILE A 311 6.73 -19.15 8.70
N GLY A 312 6.35 -18.04 9.30
CA GLY A 312 4.98 -17.68 9.58
C GLY A 312 4.89 -16.39 10.41
N PHE A 313 3.68 -16.04 10.81
CA PHE A 313 3.40 -14.85 11.60
C PHE A 313 2.63 -15.21 12.86
N LYS A 314 2.72 -14.34 13.86
CA LYS A 314 2.08 -14.49 15.18
C LYS A 314 1.66 -13.12 15.71
N ASN A 315 0.85 -13.10 16.76
CA ASN A 315 0.39 -11.89 17.46
C ASN A 315 -0.23 -10.86 16.48
N LEU A 316 -0.96 -11.34 15.48
CA LEU A 316 -1.57 -10.48 14.45
C LEU A 316 -2.68 -9.60 15.04
N ASP A 317 -3.35 -10.05 16.10
CA ASP A 317 -4.31 -9.29 16.90
C ASP A 317 -3.66 -8.04 17.52
N VAL A 318 -2.47 -8.20 18.10
CA VAL A 318 -1.69 -7.08 18.67
C VAL A 318 -1.31 -6.07 17.59
N LEU A 319 -0.82 -6.56 16.43
CA LEU A 319 -0.45 -5.67 15.33
C LEU A 319 -1.66 -4.92 14.78
N ARG A 320 -2.82 -5.59 14.71
CA ARG A 320 -4.07 -4.94 14.29
C ARG A 320 -4.44 -3.80 15.24
N GLU A 321 -4.48 -4.05 16.55
CA GLU A 321 -4.76 -3.04 17.55
C GLU A 321 -3.77 -1.86 17.49
N GLU A 322 -2.48 -2.15 17.26
CA GLU A 322 -1.44 -1.13 17.08
C GLU A 322 -1.72 -0.26 15.83
N ILE A 323 -2.10 -0.86 14.71
CA ILE A 323 -2.47 -0.13 13.50
C ILE A 323 -3.74 0.69 13.71
N GLU A 324 -4.81 0.10 14.25
CA GLU A 324 -6.08 0.75 14.52
C GLU A 324 -5.92 1.99 15.42
N SER A 325 -5.06 1.90 16.44
CA SER A 325 -4.85 2.98 17.41
C SER A 325 -4.18 4.24 16.84
N CYS A 326 -3.45 4.13 15.73
CA CYS A 326 -2.71 5.23 15.13
C CYS A 326 -3.13 5.54 13.68
N SER A 327 -4.24 5.00 13.23
CA SER A 327 -4.71 5.16 11.86
C SER A 327 -6.17 5.59 11.76
N LEU A 328 -6.50 6.19 10.62
CA LEU A 328 -7.87 6.38 10.19
C LEU A 328 -8.12 5.52 8.95
N ARG A 329 -9.03 4.57 9.06
CA ARG A 329 -9.42 3.65 8.00
C ARG A 329 -10.91 3.73 7.73
N ARG A 330 -11.27 3.94 6.45
CA ARG A 330 -12.66 3.84 5.98
C ARG A 330 -12.67 3.12 4.65
N THR A 331 -13.67 2.29 4.46
CA THR A 331 -13.92 1.61 3.20
C THR A 331 -14.85 2.44 2.31
N LEU A 332 -14.84 2.16 1.02
CA LEU A 332 -15.71 2.88 0.09
C LEU A 332 -17.19 2.62 0.39
N ASP A 333 -17.54 1.39 0.81
CA ASP A 333 -18.90 1.01 1.19
C ASP A 333 -19.41 1.75 2.44
N GLN A 334 -18.52 2.03 3.40
CA GLN A 334 -18.86 2.84 4.59
C GLN A 334 -19.15 4.29 4.22
N VAL A 335 -18.41 4.85 3.26
CA VAL A 335 -18.54 6.25 2.86
C VAL A 335 -19.67 6.46 1.84
N ARG A 336 -19.88 5.51 0.96
CA ARG A 336 -20.83 5.56 -0.14
C ARG A 336 -21.58 4.24 -0.29
N SER A 337 -22.47 3.96 0.65
CA SER A 337 -23.36 2.78 0.60
C SER A 337 -24.31 2.77 -0.61
N ASP A 338 -24.47 3.91 -1.29
CA ASP A 338 -25.26 4.09 -2.50
C ASP A 338 -24.47 3.84 -3.80
N MET A 339 -23.16 3.53 -3.71
CA MET A 339 -22.36 3.26 -4.90
C MET A 339 -22.84 2.00 -5.64
N PRO A 340 -22.83 2.06 -6.99
CA PRO A 340 -23.05 0.86 -7.79
C PRO A 340 -21.99 -0.21 -7.48
N PRO A 341 -22.34 -1.49 -7.48
CA PRO A 341 -21.45 -2.57 -7.08
C PRO A 341 -20.24 -2.72 -8.01
N LYS A 342 -19.14 -3.21 -7.45
CA LYS A 342 -17.96 -3.73 -8.16
C LYS A 342 -18.03 -5.25 -8.12
N THR A 343 -18.21 -5.88 -9.27
CA THR A 343 -18.30 -7.33 -9.40
C THR A 343 -17.03 -7.88 -10.04
N VAL A 344 -16.38 -8.84 -9.39
CA VAL A 344 -15.21 -9.55 -9.93
C VAL A 344 -15.65 -10.97 -10.28
N THR A 345 -15.48 -11.35 -11.53
CA THR A 345 -15.79 -12.69 -12.05
C THR A 345 -14.51 -13.33 -12.56
N VAL A 346 -14.24 -14.54 -12.13
CA VAL A 346 -13.15 -15.37 -12.65
C VAL A 346 -13.72 -16.27 -13.74
N GLU A 347 -13.19 -16.16 -14.95
CA GLU A 347 -13.53 -17.00 -16.09
C GLU A 347 -12.40 -17.99 -16.34
N VAL A 348 -12.70 -19.28 -16.16
CA VAL A 348 -11.78 -20.39 -16.36
C VAL A 348 -11.84 -20.82 -17.82
N LEU A 349 -10.70 -20.81 -18.50
CA LEU A 349 -10.58 -21.09 -19.93
C LEU A 349 -9.84 -22.40 -20.18
N GLU A 350 -10.35 -23.17 -21.09
CA GLU A 350 -9.67 -24.37 -21.58
C GLU A 350 -8.65 -23.98 -22.67
N PRO A 351 -7.34 -24.25 -22.48
CA PRO A 351 -6.35 -24.08 -23.54
C PRO A 351 -6.60 -25.10 -24.65
N ASP A 352 -6.35 -24.72 -25.89
CA ASP A 352 -6.36 -25.69 -26.98
C ASP A 352 -5.23 -26.72 -26.83
N GLU A 353 -5.29 -27.79 -27.62
CA GLU A 353 -4.34 -28.90 -27.52
C GLU A 353 -2.88 -28.45 -27.73
N ASN A 354 -2.65 -27.47 -28.61
CA ASN A 354 -1.30 -26.97 -28.90
C ASN A 354 -0.77 -26.12 -27.73
N GLN A 355 -1.60 -25.24 -27.14
CA GLN A 355 -1.23 -24.46 -25.98
C GLN A 355 -1.02 -25.36 -24.76
N ARG A 356 -1.87 -26.40 -24.56
CA ARG A 356 -1.71 -27.37 -23.48
C ARG A 356 -0.40 -28.14 -23.60
N LYS A 357 -0.09 -28.68 -24.77
CA LYS A 357 1.20 -29.36 -25.01
C LYS A 357 2.40 -28.44 -24.81
N PHE A 358 2.30 -27.21 -25.25
CA PHE A 358 3.34 -26.20 -25.05
C PHE A 358 3.55 -25.88 -23.57
N TYR A 359 2.46 -25.66 -22.82
CA TYR A 359 2.51 -25.41 -21.38
C TYR A 359 3.16 -26.57 -20.63
N GLU A 360 2.76 -27.83 -20.91
CA GLU A 360 3.35 -29.02 -20.27
C GLU A 360 4.85 -29.15 -20.57
N ALA A 361 5.29 -28.87 -21.79
CA ALA A 361 6.72 -28.89 -22.15
C ALA A 361 7.50 -27.81 -21.35
N ILE A 362 6.97 -26.61 -21.19
CA ILE A 362 7.58 -25.56 -20.36
C ILE A 362 7.60 -25.99 -18.89
N LYS A 363 6.54 -26.59 -18.39
CA LYS A 363 6.40 -27.08 -17.02
C LYS A 363 7.44 -28.17 -16.69
N GLU A 364 7.64 -29.12 -17.57
CA GLU A 364 8.68 -30.14 -17.40
C GLU A 364 10.09 -29.52 -17.36
N GLY A 365 10.40 -28.61 -18.28
CA GLY A 365 11.68 -27.88 -18.28
C GLY A 365 11.89 -27.05 -17.01
N VAL A 366 10.84 -26.43 -16.49
CA VAL A 366 10.87 -25.67 -15.22
C VAL A 366 11.14 -26.59 -14.03
N LYS A 367 10.53 -27.79 -13.97
CA LYS A 367 10.79 -28.78 -12.92
C LYS A 367 12.24 -29.25 -12.93
N GLU A 368 12.75 -29.62 -14.09
CA GLU A 368 14.15 -30.06 -14.25
C GLU A 368 15.15 -28.96 -13.85
N GLU A 369 14.85 -27.70 -14.17
CA GLU A 369 15.70 -26.58 -13.80
C GLU A 369 15.62 -26.32 -12.27
N ALA A 370 14.42 -26.43 -11.67
CA ALA A 370 14.22 -26.27 -10.23
C ALA A 370 14.99 -27.31 -9.40
N ASP A 371 15.09 -28.54 -9.89
CA ASP A 371 15.82 -29.62 -9.20
C ASP A 371 17.35 -29.45 -9.25
N LYS A 372 17.86 -28.73 -10.27
CA LYS A 372 19.32 -28.53 -10.50
C LYS A 372 19.87 -27.27 -9.82
N ILE A 373 19.03 -26.34 -9.41
CA ILE A 373 19.44 -25.02 -8.91
C ILE A 373 19.28 -24.95 -7.39
N GLU A 374 20.29 -24.38 -6.70
CA GLU A 374 20.14 -23.91 -5.32
C GLU A 374 19.04 -22.83 -5.31
N LEU A 375 17.89 -23.12 -4.67
CA LEU A 375 16.64 -22.39 -4.83
C LEU A 375 16.70 -21.03 -4.14
N LYS A 376 17.24 -20.02 -4.83
CA LYS A 376 17.10 -18.61 -4.45
C LYS A 376 15.74 -18.08 -4.91
N ALA A 377 15.12 -17.20 -4.11
CA ALA A 377 13.84 -16.57 -4.41
C ALA A 377 13.73 -15.98 -5.83
N SER A 378 14.83 -15.38 -6.31
CA SER A 378 14.89 -14.80 -7.67
C SER A 378 14.73 -15.83 -8.79
N ASN A 379 15.24 -17.04 -8.57
CA ASN A 379 15.17 -18.12 -9.56
C ASN A 379 13.74 -18.69 -9.63
N LEU A 380 13.09 -18.86 -8.47
CA LEU A 380 11.71 -19.33 -8.39
C LEU A 380 10.73 -18.36 -9.07
N LEU A 381 10.91 -17.06 -8.82
CA LEU A 381 10.10 -16.04 -9.47
C LEU A 381 10.28 -16.04 -11.00
N ALA A 382 11.51 -16.27 -11.49
CA ALA A 382 11.79 -16.38 -12.92
C ALA A 382 11.11 -17.61 -13.53
N LEU A 383 11.17 -18.77 -12.86
CA LEU A 383 10.51 -20.01 -13.28
C LEU A 383 8.98 -19.85 -13.33
N THR A 384 8.40 -19.30 -12.26
CA THR A 384 6.96 -19.00 -12.22
C THR A 384 6.55 -18.01 -13.31
N THR A 385 7.39 -17.01 -13.61
CA THR A 385 7.14 -16.06 -14.70
C THR A 385 7.07 -16.73 -16.06
N ARG A 386 7.95 -17.71 -16.35
CA ARG A 386 7.91 -18.49 -17.61
C ARG A 386 6.60 -19.27 -17.75
N LEU A 387 6.15 -19.92 -16.68
CA LEU A 387 4.87 -20.65 -16.69
C LEU A 387 3.69 -19.70 -16.96
N ARG A 388 3.69 -18.52 -16.36
CA ARG A 388 2.65 -17.50 -16.59
C ARG A 388 2.72 -16.91 -18.00
N GLN A 389 3.89 -16.78 -18.60
CA GLN A 389 4.05 -16.38 -19.99
C GLN A 389 3.48 -17.43 -20.94
N ALA A 390 3.65 -18.72 -20.62
CA ALA A 390 3.08 -19.81 -21.42
C ALA A 390 1.54 -19.83 -21.38
N THR A 391 0.91 -19.40 -20.29
CA THR A 391 -0.55 -19.28 -20.20
C THR A 391 -1.09 -17.98 -20.81
N ALA A 392 -0.41 -16.85 -20.58
CA ALA A 392 -0.88 -15.54 -21.03
C ALA A 392 -0.64 -15.30 -22.52
N CYS A 393 0.58 -15.62 -23.00
CA CYS A 393 1.00 -15.35 -24.38
C CYS A 393 2.20 -16.21 -24.76
N PRO A 394 1.99 -17.43 -25.31
CA PRO A 394 3.06 -18.37 -25.69
C PRO A 394 4.12 -17.76 -26.63
N SER A 395 3.74 -16.79 -27.47
CA SER A 395 4.64 -16.11 -28.41
C SER A 395 5.82 -15.38 -27.73
N ILE A 396 5.74 -15.14 -26.41
CA ILE A 396 6.86 -14.59 -25.62
C ILE A 396 8.02 -15.60 -25.54
N LEU A 397 7.71 -16.89 -25.51
CA LEU A 397 8.65 -17.97 -25.26
C LEU A 397 9.04 -18.75 -26.52
N THR A 398 8.27 -18.64 -27.60
CA THR A 398 8.49 -19.38 -28.84
C THR A 398 8.13 -18.59 -30.07
N THR A 399 8.81 -18.86 -31.20
CA THR A 399 8.46 -18.36 -32.54
C THR A 399 7.43 -19.23 -33.25
N GLN A 400 7.07 -20.39 -32.70
CA GLN A 400 5.99 -21.22 -33.21
C GLN A 400 4.64 -20.55 -33.01
N LYS A 401 3.72 -20.77 -33.94
CA LYS A 401 2.34 -20.27 -33.78
C LYS A 401 1.60 -21.15 -32.78
N VAL A 402 1.54 -20.71 -31.54
CA VAL A 402 0.74 -21.27 -30.48
C VAL A 402 -0.30 -20.20 -30.08
N SER A 403 -1.57 -20.51 -30.12
CA SER A 403 -2.67 -19.63 -29.72
C SER A 403 -2.62 -19.34 -28.20
N SER A 404 -3.24 -18.26 -27.80
CA SER A 404 -3.50 -17.97 -26.41
C SER A 404 -5.00 -17.92 -26.17
N CYS A 405 -5.54 -18.89 -25.43
CA CYS A 405 -6.95 -18.92 -25.08
C CYS A 405 -7.39 -17.63 -24.38
N LYS A 406 -6.50 -16.98 -23.60
CA LYS A 406 -6.78 -15.72 -22.92
C LYS A 406 -6.86 -14.52 -23.88
N VAL A 407 -5.92 -14.42 -24.83
CA VAL A 407 -5.94 -13.35 -25.83
C VAL A 407 -7.15 -13.50 -26.75
N ASP A 408 -7.49 -14.71 -27.17
CA ASP A 408 -8.62 -14.97 -28.04
C ASP A 408 -9.95 -14.66 -27.31
N ARG A 409 -10.09 -15.12 -26.06
CA ARG A 409 -11.27 -14.80 -25.25
C ARG A 409 -11.38 -13.29 -24.93
N CYS A 410 -10.26 -12.64 -24.65
CA CYS A 410 -10.25 -11.19 -24.46
C CYS A 410 -10.76 -10.46 -25.70
N LEU A 411 -10.34 -10.87 -26.89
CA LEU A 411 -10.81 -10.30 -28.16
C LEU A 411 -12.33 -10.49 -28.34
N GLU A 412 -12.87 -11.69 -28.05
CA GLU A 412 -14.30 -11.95 -28.10
C GLU A 412 -15.08 -11.03 -27.15
N LEU A 413 -14.62 -10.89 -25.89
CA LEU A 413 -15.24 -10.00 -24.92
C LEU A 413 -15.19 -8.52 -25.37
N ILE A 414 -14.08 -8.07 -25.94
CA ILE A 414 -13.98 -6.72 -26.51
C ILE A 414 -15.01 -6.53 -27.64
N GLN A 415 -15.12 -7.46 -28.55
CA GLN A 415 -16.09 -7.40 -29.66
C GLN A 415 -17.53 -7.37 -29.14
N GLU A 416 -17.87 -8.21 -28.18
CA GLU A 416 -19.18 -8.27 -27.55
C GLU A 416 -19.53 -6.94 -26.87
N LEU A 417 -18.67 -6.44 -25.98
CA LEU A 417 -18.93 -5.22 -25.20
C LEU A 417 -18.96 -3.96 -26.08
N THR A 418 -18.03 -3.83 -27.02
CA THR A 418 -17.98 -2.66 -27.90
C THR A 418 -19.16 -2.62 -28.88
N SER A 419 -19.68 -3.78 -29.30
CA SER A 419 -20.93 -3.86 -30.11
C SER A 419 -22.15 -3.32 -29.37
N GLN A 420 -22.12 -3.36 -28.03
CA GLN A 420 -23.15 -2.79 -27.15
C GLN A 420 -22.91 -1.30 -26.84
N GLY A 421 -21.87 -0.70 -27.43
CA GLY A 421 -21.49 0.69 -27.19
C GLY A 421 -20.71 0.91 -25.88
N GLU A 422 -20.25 -0.15 -25.22
CA GLU A 422 -19.50 -0.07 -23.98
C GLU A 422 -18.02 0.19 -24.22
N LYS A 423 -17.37 0.88 -23.27
CA LYS A 423 -15.93 1.05 -23.23
C LYS A 423 -15.29 -0.01 -22.35
N VAL A 424 -14.11 -0.49 -22.76
CA VAL A 424 -13.41 -1.60 -22.12
C VAL A 424 -11.98 -1.21 -21.79
N VAL A 425 -11.56 -1.52 -20.56
CA VAL A 425 -10.15 -1.47 -20.12
C VAL A 425 -9.59 -2.88 -20.10
N VAL A 426 -8.39 -3.07 -20.66
CA VAL A 426 -7.70 -4.36 -20.67
C VAL A 426 -6.35 -4.23 -19.98
N LEU A 427 -6.09 -5.08 -18.99
CA LEU A 427 -4.85 -5.08 -18.22
C LEU A 427 -4.11 -6.41 -18.35
N SER A 428 -2.77 -6.32 -18.47
CA SER A 428 -1.86 -7.46 -18.39
C SER A 428 -0.55 -7.07 -17.68
N VAL A 429 0.13 -8.05 -17.09
CA VAL A 429 1.48 -7.91 -16.54
C VAL A 429 2.50 -7.85 -17.69
N PHE A 430 2.25 -8.57 -18.78
CA PHE A 430 3.15 -8.72 -19.92
C PHE A 430 2.78 -7.75 -21.04
N LYS A 431 3.70 -6.88 -21.43
CA LYS A 431 3.49 -5.94 -22.52
C LYS A 431 3.35 -6.63 -23.89
N GLU A 432 4.03 -7.75 -24.04
CA GLU A 432 3.98 -8.56 -25.27
C GLU A 432 2.58 -9.13 -25.50
N THR A 433 1.88 -9.57 -24.45
CA THR A 433 0.49 -10.00 -24.53
C THR A 433 -0.43 -8.87 -25.05
N LEU A 434 -0.19 -7.65 -24.59
CA LEU A 434 -0.96 -6.48 -25.04
C LEU A 434 -0.64 -6.12 -26.51
N HIS A 435 0.59 -6.31 -26.95
CA HIS A 435 0.97 -6.11 -28.35
C HIS A 435 0.35 -7.18 -29.27
N GLU A 436 0.30 -8.44 -28.83
CA GLU A 436 -0.38 -9.51 -29.58
C GLU A 436 -1.89 -9.23 -29.69
N LEU A 437 -2.52 -8.82 -28.60
CA LEU A 437 -3.93 -8.40 -28.63
C LEU A 437 -4.13 -7.21 -29.57
N ALA A 438 -3.28 -6.19 -29.48
CA ALA A 438 -3.36 -4.98 -30.31
C ALA A 438 -3.27 -5.30 -31.81
N ALA A 439 -2.46 -6.27 -32.21
CA ALA A 439 -2.35 -6.73 -33.59
C ALA A 439 -3.64 -7.38 -34.12
N LYS A 440 -4.59 -7.76 -33.25
CA LYS A 440 -5.90 -8.32 -33.60
C LYS A 440 -7.03 -7.30 -33.51
N LEU A 441 -6.75 -6.04 -33.14
CA LEU A 441 -7.74 -4.98 -32.92
C LEU A 441 -7.85 -3.97 -34.07
N ASP A 442 -7.50 -4.34 -35.29
CA ASP A 442 -7.44 -3.44 -36.46
C ASP A 442 -8.76 -2.67 -36.73
N GLN A 443 -9.89 -3.23 -36.34
CA GLN A 443 -11.21 -2.61 -36.54
C GLN A 443 -11.65 -1.69 -35.40
N PHE A 444 -10.85 -1.56 -34.33
CA PHE A 444 -11.18 -0.76 -33.15
C PHE A 444 -10.24 0.44 -33.02
N ARG A 445 -10.76 1.54 -32.45
CA ARG A 445 -9.90 2.60 -31.94
C ARG A 445 -9.47 2.25 -30.53
N PHE A 446 -8.18 2.14 -30.34
CA PHE A 446 -7.60 1.80 -29.06
C PHE A 446 -6.33 2.58 -28.75
N SER A 447 -5.96 2.63 -27.49
CA SER A 447 -4.67 3.13 -27.05
C SER A 447 -3.92 2.04 -26.27
N ILE A 448 -2.60 1.94 -26.47
CA ILE A 448 -1.73 1.04 -25.74
C ILE A 448 -0.82 1.83 -24.79
N ASN A 449 -0.79 1.43 -23.51
CA ASN A 449 -0.18 2.18 -22.41
C ASN A 449 0.73 1.27 -21.58
N THR A 450 1.93 1.04 -22.08
CA THR A 450 2.97 0.20 -21.46
C THR A 450 4.04 1.06 -20.78
N GLY A 451 4.97 0.41 -20.07
CA GLY A 451 6.11 1.10 -19.43
C GLY A 451 6.97 1.93 -20.38
N ASP A 452 6.99 1.57 -21.65
CA ASP A 452 7.77 2.25 -22.71
C ASP A 452 7.08 3.54 -23.21
N VAL A 453 5.80 3.76 -22.87
CA VAL A 453 5.03 4.94 -23.29
C VAL A 453 5.26 6.09 -22.30
N ALA A 454 5.62 7.27 -22.81
CA ALA A 454 5.82 8.45 -21.97
C ALA A 454 4.52 8.88 -21.27
N ASP A 455 4.62 9.36 -20.01
CA ASP A 455 3.46 9.74 -19.19
C ASP A 455 2.57 10.81 -19.84
N VAL A 456 3.15 11.72 -20.63
CA VAL A 456 2.40 12.74 -21.38
C VAL A 456 1.51 12.10 -22.44
N VAL A 457 1.99 11.06 -23.12
CA VAL A 457 1.20 10.33 -24.12
C VAL A 457 0.07 9.56 -23.44
N VAL A 458 0.36 8.91 -22.30
CA VAL A 458 -0.66 8.21 -21.52
C VAL A 458 -1.74 9.19 -21.03
N ALA A 459 -1.35 10.38 -20.57
CA ALA A 459 -2.32 11.42 -20.17
C ALA A 459 -3.27 11.79 -21.33
N ASN A 460 -2.74 11.99 -22.53
CA ASN A 460 -3.55 12.27 -23.71
C ASN A 460 -4.46 11.08 -24.10
N ASN A 461 -3.95 9.85 -23.97
CA ASN A 461 -4.74 8.65 -24.24
C ASN A 461 -5.89 8.52 -23.23
N VAL A 462 -5.65 8.80 -21.96
CA VAL A 462 -6.68 8.81 -20.91
C VAL A 462 -7.73 9.89 -21.22
N GLU A 463 -7.32 11.10 -21.59
CA GLU A 463 -8.25 12.19 -21.94
C GLU A 463 -9.13 11.82 -23.13
N LYS A 464 -8.54 11.25 -24.21
CA LYS A 464 -9.29 10.73 -25.35
C LYS A 464 -10.26 9.63 -24.95
N PHE A 465 -9.80 8.64 -24.19
CA PHE A 465 -10.65 7.55 -23.72
C PHE A 465 -11.83 8.05 -22.87
N GLN A 466 -11.63 9.08 -22.07
CA GLN A 466 -12.71 9.67 -21.26
C GLN A 466 -13.71 10.49 -22.10
N SER A 467 -13.25 11.22 -23.10
CA SER A 467 -14.07 12.22 -23.80
C SER A 467 -14.57 11.79 -25.18
N ASP A 468 -13.83 10.96 -25.94
CA ASP A 468 -14.22 10.52 -27.29
C ASP A 468 -15.03 9.22 -27.24
N PRO A 469 -16.31 9.20 -27.66
CA PRO A 469 -17.12 7.98 -27.70
C PRO A 469 -16.56 6.88 -28.61
N ASN A 470 -15.77 7.24 -29.62
CA ASN A 470 -15.20 6.29 -30.58
C ASN A 470 -13.93 5.60 -30.05
N GLU A 471 -13.29 6.14 -29.00
CA GLU A 471 -12.15 5.52 -28.33
C GLU A 471 -12.68 4.52 -27.31
N GLN A 472 -12.94 3.28 -27.76
CA GLN A 472 -13.68 2.30 -26.97
C GLN A 472 -12.77 1.37 -26.16
N VAL A 473 -11.49 1.18 -26.53
CA VAL A 473 -10.59 0.20 -25.90
C VAL A 473 -9.36 0.89 -25.35
N PHE A 474 -9.09 0.71 -24.06
CA PHE A 474 -7.89 1.20 -23.39
C PHE A 474 -7.07 0.00 -22.88
N ILE A 475 -5.90 -0.21 -23.45
CA ILE A 475 -5.02 -1.33 -23.14
C ILE A 475 -3.83 -0.83 -22.33
N GLY A 476 -3.46 -1.53 -21.24
CA GLY A 476 -2.32 -1.11 -20.47
C GLY A 476 -1.73 -2.17 -19.56
N THR A 477 -0.48 -1.97 -19.15
CA THR A 477 0.15 -2.78 -18.12
C THR A 477 -0.30 -2.35 -16.74
N TRP A 478 -0.45 -3.31 -15.81
CA TRP A 478 -0.83 -3.06 -14.41
C TRP A 478 0.03 -1.97 -13.76
N GLY A 479 1.35 -2.01 -13.97
CA GLY A 479 2.26 -1.03 -13.39
C GLY A 479 2.09 0.39 -13.94
N LYS A 480 1.67 0.53 -15.20
CA LYS A 480 1.50 1.84 -15.83
C LYS A 480 0.12 2.44 -15.55
N VAL A 481 -0.92 1.62 -15.63
CA VAL A 481 -2.31 2.05 -15.42
C VAL A 481 -2.63 2.20 -13.94
N GLY A 482 -2.08 1.35 -13.07
CA GLY A 482 -2.27 1.43 -11.62
C GLY A 482 -1.80 2.75 -10.97
N THR A 483 -1.05 3.59 -11.67
CA THR A 483 -0.46 4.81 -11.12
C THR A 483 -1.27 6.08 -11.43
N GLY A 484 -2.38 6.30 -10.73
CA GLY A 484 -3.00 7.63 -10.63
C GLY A 484 -3.98 8.05 -11.73
N TRP A 485 -4.20 7.26 -12.78
CA TRP A 485 -5.15 7.56 -13.85
C TRP A 485 -6.59 7.27 -13.45
N THR A 486 -7.54 7.96 -14.07
CA THR A 486 -8.98 7.72 -13.91
C THR A 486 -9.55 7.25 -15.23
N LEU A 487 -10.23 6.09 -15.24
CA LEU A 487 -10.76 5.44 -16.45
C LEU A 487 -12.26 5.10 -16.29
N ASN A 488 -12.98 5.91 -15.53
CA ASN A 488 -14.38 5.68 -15.16
C ASN A 488 -15.39 5.92 -16.29
N ALA A 489 -14.94 6.25 -17.50
CA ALA A 489 -15.78 6.15 -18.70
C ALA A 489 -16.11 4.69 -19.05
N ALA A 490 -15.28 3.73 -18.62
CA ALA A 490 -15.55 2.31 -18.75
C ALA A 490 -16.25 1.74 -17.51
N SER A 491 -17.17 0.81 -17.75
CA SER A 491 -17.75 -0.06 -16.72
C SER A 491 -17.13 -1.47 -16.72
N TYR A 492 -16.36 -1.82 -17.74
CA TYR A 492 -15.82 -3.16 -17.94
C TYR A 492 -14.28 -3.13 -17.94
N LEU A 493 -13.70 -4.08 -17.20
CA LEU A 493 -12.26 -4.29 -17.17
C LEU A 493 -11.96 -5.78 -17.33
N ILE A 494 -11.08 -6.11 -18.26
CA ILE A 494 -10.64 -7.47 -18.54
C ILE A 494 -9.19 -7.61 -18.06
N CYS A 495 -8.95 -8.59 -17.18
CA CYS A 495 -7.62 -8.97 -16.71
C CYS A 495 -7.17 -10.20 -17.49
N ILE A 496 -6.27 -10.04 -18.46
CA ILE A 496 -5.71 -11.20 -19.20
C ILE A 496 -4.87 -12.05 -18.25
N ASP A 497 -4.18 -11.39 -17.34
CA ASP A 497 -3.45 -12.01 -16.22
C ASP A 497 -3.45 -11.08 -15.01
N THR A 498 -3.25 -11.63 -13.82
CA THR A 498 -3.32 -10.88 -12.55
C THR A 498 -1.92 -10.50 -12.05
N PRO A 499 -1.73 -9.38 -11.35
CA PRO A 499 -0.46 -9.07 -10.68
C PRO A 499 -0.26 -9.98 -9.47
N TYR A 500 0.98 -10.10 -8.98
CA TYR A 500 1.30 -10.93 -7.80
C TYR A 500 0.83 -10.36 -6.46
N THR A 501 0.28 -9.15 -6.43
CA THR A 501 -0.17 -8.50 -5.20
C THR A 501 -1.60 -8.03 -5.31
N ALA A 502 -2.41 -8.29 -4.28
CA ALA A 502 -3.78 -7.79 -4.17
C ALA A 502 -3.83 -6.26 -4.29
N ALA A 503 -2.86 -5.56 -3.67
CA ALA A 503 -2.73 -4.11 -3.76
C ALA A 503 -2.67 -3.59 -5.21
N MET A 504 -1.88 -4.24 -6.08
CA MET A 504 -1.78 -3.83 -7.49
C MET A 504 -3.06 -4.18 -8.26
N PHE A 505 -3.71 -5.30 -7.90
CA PHE A 505 -4.99 -5.69 -8.47
C PHE A 505 -6.07 -4.65 -8.14
N ASP A 506 -6.22 -4.30 -6.86
CA ASP A 506 -7.18 -3.29 -6.42
C ASP A 506 -6.85 -1.91 -7.02
N GLN A 507 -5.57 -1.51 -7.04
CA GLN A 507 -5.14 -0.26 -7.68
C GLN A 507 -5.55 -0.17 -9.15
N GLY A 508 -5.39 -1.23 -9.91
CA GLY A 508 -5.75 -1.28 -11.33
C GLY A 508 -7.26 -1.30 -11.56
N THR A 509 -7.99 -2.12 -10.81
CA THR A 509 -9.44 -2.27 -10.96
C THR A 509 -10.20 -1.03 -10.46
N ASP A 510 -9.69 -0.33 -9.45
CA ASP A 510 -10.28 0.91 -8.96
C ASP A 510 -10.05 2.11 -9.92
N ARG A 511 -9.38 1.91 -11.05
CA ARG A 511 -9.32 2.96 -12.11
C ARG A 511 -10.64 3.16 -12.81
N ILE A 512 -11.46 2.13 -12.94
CA ILE A 512 -12.81 2.20 -13.51
C ILE A 512 -13.89 2.40 -12.45
N TRP A 513 -13.59 2.14 -11.16
CA TRP A 513 -14.54 2.23 -10.05
C TRP A 513 -14.09 3.29 -9.04
N ARG A 514 -14.79 4.43 -9.00
CA ARG A 514 -14.44 5.63 -8.24
C ARG A 514 -15.65 6.17 -7.49
N VAL A 515 -15.41 6.95 -6.44
CA VAL A 515 -16.45 7.59 -5.61
C VAL A 515 -17.54 8.34 -6.40
N ASN A 516 -17.24 8.79 -7.62
CA ASN A 516 -18.19 9.51 -8.48
C ASN A 516 -18.88 8.61 -9.52
N ASN A 517 -18.69 7.30 -9.46
CA ASN A 517 -19.34 6.41 -10.41
C ASN A 517 -20.84 6.31 -10.14
N THR A 518 -21.61 6.34 -11.22
CA THR A 518 -23.07 6.13 -11.24
C THR A 518 -23.45 4.81 -11.89
N ARG A 519 -22.46 4.06 -12.43
CA ARG A 519 -22.63 2.78 -13.11
C ARG A 519 -21.84 1.69 -12.37
N PRO A 520 -22.32 0.44 -12.35
CA PRO A 520 -21.58 -0.68 -11.79
C PRO A 520 -20.29 -0.95 -12.57
N ALA A 521 -19.30 -1.55 -11.90
CA ALA A 521 -18.06 -1.98 -12.51
C ALA A 521 -17.98 -3.51 -12.55
N PHE A 522 -17.66 -4.06 -13.71
CA PHE A 522 -17.53 -5.48 -13.96
C PHE A 522 -16.07 -5.79 -14.33
N ILE A 523 -15.43 -6.61 -13.52
CA ILE A 523 -14.06 -7.06 -13.69
C ILE A 523 -14.06 -8.53 -14.06
N THR A 524 -13.55 -8.88 -15.24
CA THR A 524 -13.39 -10.27 -15.67
C THR A 524 -11.92 -10.67 -15.59
N VAL A 525 -11.61 -11.69 -14.80
CA VAL A 525 -10.27 -12.26 -14.65
C VAL A 525 -10.20 -13.54 -15.45
N LEU A 526 -9.28 -13.61 -16.43
CA LEU A 526 -9.10 -14.79 -17.27
C LEU A 526 -8.00 -15.69 -16.68
N ILE A 527 -8.35 -16.93 -16.36
CA ILE A 527 -7.38 -17.94 -15.90
C ILE A 527 -7.43 -19.16 -16.82
N CYS A 528 -6.27 -19.77 -17.02
CA CYS A 528 -6.14 -20.99 -17.81
C CYS A 528 -6.30 -22.21 -16.90
N ASN A 529 -7.21 -23.12 -17.26
CA ASN A 529 -7.55 -24.30 -16.46
C ASN A 529 -6.35 -25.24 -16.25
N GLU A 530 -6.21 -25.80 -15.06
CA GLU A 530 -5.15 -26.75 -14.66
C GLU A 530 -3.73 -26.20 -14.86
N THR A 531 -3.52 -24.89 -14.58
CA THR A 531 -2.24 -24.24 -14.76
C THR A 531 -1.79 -23.46 -13.51
N ILE A 532 -0.63 -22.81 -13.63
CA ILE A 532 -0.08 -21.90 -12.62
C ILE A 532 -1.05 -20.75 -12.25
N ASP A 533 -1.96 -20.38 -13.15
CA ASP A 533 -2.85 -19.24 -12.95
C ASP A 533 -3.79 -19.43 -11.75
N GLU A 534 -4.31 -20.65 -11.56
CA GLU A 534 -5.16 -20.98 -10.42
C GLU A 534 -4.40 -20.78 -9.10
N ARG A 535 -3.14 -21.23 -9.05
CA ARG A 535 -2.31 -21.11 -7.85
C ARG A 535 -1.93 -19.66 -7.55
N VAL A 536 -1.68 -18.86 -8.59
CA VAL A 536 -1.43 -17.42 -8.41
C VAL A 536 -2.67 -16.71 -7.86
N GLN A 537 -3.85 -17.11 -8.32
CA GLN A 537 -5.12 -16.56 -7.81
C GLN A 537 -5.31 -16.89 -6.32
N GLU A 538 -5.11 -18.13 -5.89
CA GLU A 538 -5.15 -18.55 -4.49
C GLU A 538 -4.22 -17.71 -3.59
N ILE A 539 -2.98 -17.46 -4.06
CA ILE A 539 -2.00 -16.64 -3.32
C ILE A 539 -2.50 -15.19 -3.16
N ILE A 540 -3.07 -14.62 -4.20
CA ILE A 540 -3.59 -13.25 -4.16
C ILE A 540 -4.72 -13.14 -3.15
N GLU A 541 -5.64 -14.09 -3.15
CA GLU A 541 -6.78 -14.16 -2.25
C GLU A 541 -6.34 -14.28 -0.78
N THR A 542 -5.44 -15.23 -0.47
CA THR A 542 -4.89 -15.40 0.89
C THR A 542 -4.20 -14.14 1.41
N LYS A 543 -3.44 -13.44 0.55
CA LYS A 543 -2.76 -12.19 0.94
C LYS A 543 -3.75 -11.06 1.15
N LYS A 544 -4.81 -11.01 0.39
CA LYS A 544 -5.89 -10.04 0.56
C LYS A 544 -6.59 -10.26 1.89
N GLU A 545 -6.98 -11.49 2.21
CA GLU A 545 -7.59 -11.85 3.49
C GLU A 545 -6.73 -11.42 4.69
N LEU A 546 -5.40 -11.63 4.63
CA LEU A 546 -4.48 -11.17 5.67
C LEU A 546 -4.45 -9.65 5.79
N GLY A 547 -4.48 -8.93 4.69
CA GLY A 547 -4.54 -7.48 4.67
C GLY A 547 -5.84 -6.96 5.27
N ASP A 548 -6.97 -7.53 4.86
CA ASP A 548 -8.30 -7.19 5.33
C ASP A 548 -8.46 -7.50 6.84
N TYR A 549 -7.88 -8.60 7.34
CA TYR A 549 -7.83 -8.88 8.77
C TYR A 549 -7.07 -7.80 9.56
N LEU A 550 -5.87 -7.43 9.11
CA LEU A 550 -5.01 -6.50 9.84
C LEU A 550 -5.46 -5.04 9.78
N VAL A 551 -6.21 -4.67 8.74
CA VAL A 551 -6.61 -3.27 8.51
C VAL A 551 -8.11 -3.05 8.69
N ASP A 552 -8.94 -4.01 8.29
CA ASP A 552 -10.40 -3.92 8.32
C ASP A 552 -11.05 -4.79 9.41
N GLY A 553 -10.26 -5.62 10.13
CA GLY A 553 -10.76 -6.47 11.23
C GLY A 553 -11.65 -7.63 10.77
N VAL A 554 -11.64 -7.98 9.48
CA VAL A 554 -12.41 -9.10 8.92
C VAL A 554 -11.84 -10.43 9.44
N GLU A 555 -12.67 -11.42 9.76
CA GLU A 555 -12.19 -12.74 10.21
C GLU A 555 -11.21 -13.36 9.21
N PHE A 556 -10.07 -13.84 9.70
CA PHE A 556 -9.05 -14.50 8.91
C PHE A 556 -9.15 -16.02 9.07
N ASN A 557 -9.56 -16.70 8.01
CA ASN A 557 -9.68 -18.17 7.98
C ASN A 557 -8.45 -18.85 7.35
N GLY A 558 -7.50 -18.09 6.81
CA GLY A 558 -6.30 -18.60 6.15
C GLY A 558 -5.30 -19.23 7.13
N GLN A 559 -4.55 -20.23 6.68
CA GLN A 559 -3.43 -20.76 7.46
C GLN A 559 -2.33 -19.70 7.56
N GLN A 560 -1.88 -19.40 8.79
CA GLN A 560 -0.83 -18.41 9.07
C GLN A 560 0.57 -18.78 8.52
N ASN A 561 0.63 -19.83 7.72
CA ASN A 561 1.87 -20.41 7.21
C ASN A 561 2.02 -20.03 5.74
N SER A 562 2.95 -19.14 5.43
CA SER A 562 3.89 -19.44 4.35
C SER A 562 4.71 -18.25 3.88
N LYS A 563 5.91 -18.54 3.49
CA LYS A 563 6.73 -17.68 2.66
C LYS A 563 6.22 -17.78 1.22
N LEU A 564 6.11 -16.66 0.54
CA LEU A 564 5.88 -16.64 -0.91
C LEU A 564 6.81 -17.61 -1.66
N ASN A 565 8.06 -17.79 -1.17
CA ASN A 565 9.03 -18.70 -1.77
C ASN A 565 8.71 -20.18 -1.51
N ASP A 566 8.22 -20.52 -0.32
CA ASP A 566 7.85 -21.91 0.00
C ASP A 566 6.53 -22.26 -0.69
N GLU A 567 5.63 -21.29 -0.88
CA GLU A 567 4.43 -21.41 -1.71
C GLU A 567 4.81 -21.61 -3.19
N LEU A 568 5.65 -20.76 -3.75
CA LEU A 568 6.13 -20.89 -5.11
C LEU A 568 6.91 -22.19 -5.34
N LEU A 569 7.70 -22.64 -4.35
CA LEU A 569 8.38 -23.93 -4.36
C LEU A 569 7.40 -25.10 -4.32
N SER A 570 6.42 -25.02 -3.39
CA SER A 570 5.34 -26.02 -3.30
C SER A 570 4.56 -26.08 -4.61
N ILE A 571 4.25 -24.92 -5.18
CA ILE A 571 3.57 -24.83 -6.48
C ILE A 571 4.41 -25.51 -7.57
N ILE A 572 5.68 -25.17 -7.72
CA ILE A 572 6.54 -25.75 -8.78
C ILE A 572 6.74 -27.26 -8.59
N ARG A 573 6.82 -27.74 -7.34
CA ARG A 573 6.97 -29.18 -7.06
C ARG A 573 5.66 -29.97 -7.21
N ASN A 574 4.52 -29.32 -6.98
CA ASN A 574 3.19 -29.94 -7.02
C ASN A 574 2.43 -29.66 -8.34
N LEU A 575 3.02 -28.86 -9.23
CA LEU A 575 2.57 -28.79 -10.62
C LEU A 575 2.88 -30.09 -11.33
#